data_1e11059cf2c912ed1c79c6cda4b68540
#
_entry.id   1e11059cf2c912ed1c79c6cda4b68540
#
_cell.length_a   1.000
_cell.length_b   1.000
_cell.length_c   1.000
_cell.angle_alpha   90.00
_cell.angle_beta   90.00
_cell.angle_gamma   90.00
#
_symmetry.space_group_name_H-M   'P 1'
#
loop_
_entity.id
_entity.type
_entity.pdbx_description
1 polymer ?
#
loop_
_entity_poly.entity_id
_entity_poly.type
_entity_poly.pdbx_seq_one_letter_code
_entity_poly.pdbx_strand_id
1 'polypeptide(L)'
;MQSGAIVGVNYGMLSNNLPPADLVIKFCQFKNIHLLRLYEPHSNALDSLRRSNIKVALGMNNDIVTSIAMGVDFAMEWVNSNVVPYANEVDIEWIIVGNEMVPGPSADLIPQAMNNILSGLNSARLSNIKVSTVVNVNVLGVSSPPSASFSAETNKSMQGIVAWLAGTKNPLFINVFPYLALASRPKEIPLDYALFNAQQPIIDGTYKYYSLFEAMVDAFYVALGNIGGDSVTLVVSETGWPTAGNDPYTSKQNAQTYNQKLIDKMKRTGTPRKPKNLLDIFIFSVFNEDKRAAGIYQNWGIHYPSLEPVYPLTF
;
A
#
# COMPACT_ATOMS: atom_id res chain seq x y z
N MET A 1 -3.07 -16.35 -18.03
CA MET A 1 -4.29 -15.80 -17.42
C MET A 1 -3.83 -14.74 -16.45
N GLN A 2 -4.31 -13.50 -16.58
CA GLN A 2 -4.03 -12.45 -15.60
C GLN A 2 -4.71 -12.90 -14.30
N SER A 3 -3.95 -13.16 -13.24
CA SER A 3 -4.52 -13.44 -11.92
C SER A 3 -5.39 -12.23 -11.54
N GLY A 4 -6.58 -12.46 -10.99
CA GLY A 4 -7.45 -11.36 -10.53
C GLY A 4 -6.73 -10.51 -9.50
N ALA A 5 -7.22 -9.27 -9.28
CA ALA A 5 -6.76 -8.41 -8.20
C ALA A 5 -6.89 -9.14 -6.85
N ILE A 6 -5.89 -8.99 -6.02
CA ILE A 6 -5.90 -9.55 -4.67
C ILE A 6 -6.05 -8.39 -3.67
N VAL A 7 -7.05 -8.49 -2.81
CA VAL A 7 -7.19 -7.59 -1.67
C VAL A 7 -6.65 -8.30 -0.43
N GLY A 8 -5.61 -7.74 0.14
CA GLY A 8 -4.95 -8.22 1.33
C GLY A 8 -4.96 -7.18 2.44
N VAL A 9 -4.04 -7.31 3.38
CA VAL A 9 -4.00 -6.49 4.59
C VAL A 9 -2.58 -6.10 4.99
N ASN A 10 -2.46 -4.97 5.70
CA ASN A 10 -1.22 -4.59 6.37
C ASN A 10 -1.17 -5.24 7.76
N TYR A 11 -0.09 -5.97 8.04
CA TYR A 11 0.17 -6.51 9.37
C TYR A 11 1.04 -5.52 10.16
N GLY A 12 0.38 -4.54 10.79
CA GLY A 12 1.00 -3.60 11.71
C GLY A 12 1.34 -4.28 13.05
N MET A 13 2.44 -3.85 13.66
CA MET A 13 2.97 -4.46 14.89
C MET A 13 3.17 -3.44 16.02
N LEU A 14 2.50 -2.30 15.95
CA LEU A 14 2.59 -1.24 16.98
C LEU A 14 1.55 -1.44 18.10
N SER A 15 1.59 -2.61 18.73
CA SER A 15 0.67 -2.93 19.82
C SER A 15 1.36 -3.77 20.91
N ASN A 16 0.82 -3.70 22.14
CA ASN A 16 1.33 -4.47 23.29
C ASN A 16 0.74 -5.87 23.40
N ASN A 17 -0.40 -6.10 22.77
CA ASN A 17 -1.26 -7.27 22.99
C ASN A 17 -1.55 -8.06 21.73
N LEU A 18 -0.65 -8.00 20.74
CA LEU A 18 -0.82 -8.79 19.51
C LEU A 18 -0.77 -10.28 19.79
N PRO A 19 -1.60 -11.08 19.10
CA PRO A 19 -1.49 -12.53 19.18
C PRO A 19 -0.18 -13.01 18.54
N PRO A 20 0.31 -14.22 18.90
CA PRO A 20 1.47 -14.83 18.26
C PRO A 20 1.33 -14.88 16.74
N ALA A 21 2.43 -14.67 16.02
CA ALA A 21 2.43 -14.54 14.56
C ALA A 21 1.85 -15.78 13.85
N ASP A 22 2.10 -16.98 14.36
CA ASP A 22 1.54 -18.21 13.79
C ASP A 22 0.00 -18.27 13.86
N LEU A 23 -0.58 -17.72 14.91
CA LEU A 23 -2.04 -17.58 15.00
C LEU A 23 -2.56 -16.53 14.02
N VAL A 24 -1.85 -15.42 13.84
CA VAL A 24 -2.24 -14.38 12.86
C VAL A 24 -2.22 -14.95 11.46
N ILE A 25 -1.18 -15.69 11.07
CA ILE A 25 -1.08 -16.26 9.71
C ILE A 25 -2.16 -17.32 9.47
N LYS A 26 -2.40 -18.22 10.42
CA LYS A 26 -3.51 -19.20 10.35
C LYS A 26 -4.86 -18.49 10.24
N PHE A 27 -5.04 -17.41 10.99
CA PHE A 27 -6.23 -16.58 10.93
C PHE A 27 -6.41 -15.93 9.55
N CYS A 28 -5.36 -15.37 8.96
CA CYS A 28 -5.41 -14.82 7.60
C CYS A 28 -5.82 -15.89 6.57
N GLN A 29 -5.25 -17.09 6.66
CA GLN A 29 -5.63 -18.23 5.80
C GLN A 29 -7.11 -18.60 5.98
N PHE A 30 -7.60 -18.69 7.23
CA PHE A 30 -9.00 -18.96 7.52
C PHE A 30 -9.95 -17.91 6.95
N LYS A 31 -9.52 -16.65 6.91
CA LYS A 31 -10.28 -15.52 6.34
C LYS A 31 -10.12 -15.34 4.84
N ASN A 32 -9.44 -16.26 4.14
CA ASN A 32 -9.09 -16.16 2.72
C ASN A 32 -8.28 -14.89 2.36
N ILE A 33 -7.45 -14.42 3.29
CA ILE A 33 -6.52 -13.32 3.06
C ILE A 33 -5.23 -13.94 2.50
N HIS A 34 -4.93 -13.68 1.23
CA HIS A 34 -3.80 -14.27 0.51
C HIS A 34 -2.72 -13.25 0.14
N LEU A 35 -2.80 -12.03 0.70
CA LEU A 35 -1.84 -10.97 0.45
C LEU A 35 -1.60 -10.22 1.75
N LEU A 36 -0.33 -10.11 2.17
CA LEU A 36 0.07 -9.50 3.43
C LEU A 36 1.23 -8.54 3.23
N ARG A 37 1.17 -7.37 3.85
CA ARG A 37 2.29 -6.46 3.91
C ARG A 37 2.91 -6.44 5.30
N LEU A 38 4.22 -6.66 5.37
CA LEU A 38 5.06 -6.41 6.54
C LEU A 38 5.86 -5.12 6.31
N TYR A 39 5.93 -4.25 7.32
CA TYR A 39 6.65 -2.97 7.22
C TYR A 39 8.16 -3.12 7.31
N GLU A 40 8.60 -4.17 7.99
CA GLU A 40 10.00 -4.55 8.14
C GLU A 40 10.11 -6.07 8.35
N PRO A 41 11.30 -6.66 8.20
CA PRO A 41 11.51 -8.06 8.48
C PRO A 41 11.23 -8.37 9.95
N HIS A 42 10.36 -9.35 10.17
CA HIS A 42 10.02 -9.88 11.49
C HIS A 42 10.12 -11.40 11.45
N SER A 43 11.13 -11.97 12.09
CA SER A 43 11.46 -13.40 11.97
C SER A 43 10.27 -14.31 12.29
N ASN A 44 9.57 -14.08 13.42
CA ASN A 44 8.43 -14.91 13.79
C ASN A 44 7.28 -14.86 12.76
N ALA A 45 7.06 -13.70 12.13
CA ALA A 45 6.05 -13.57 11.08
C ALA A 45 6.50 -14.27 9.79
N LEU A 46 7.75 -14.09 9.38
CA LEU A 46 8.32 -14.73 8.20
C LEU A 46 8.39 -16.27 8.36
N ASP A 47 8.77 -16.76 9.55
CA ASP A 47 8.75 -18.18 9.83
C ASP A 47 7.32 -18.76 9.79
N SER A 48 6.34 -18.03 10.30
CA SER A 48 4.92 -18.42 10.26
C SER A 48 4.34 -18.39 8.85
N LEU A 49 4.89 -17.58 7.96
CA LEU A 49 4.49 -17.45 6.56
C LEU A 49 5.02 -18.58 5.66
N ARG A 50 5.98 -19.39 6.14
CA ARG A 50 6.50 -20.53 5.35
C ARG A 50 5.36 -21.43 4.91
N ARG A 51 5.28 -21.71 3.60
CA ARG A 51 4.27 -22.60 2.98
C ARG A 51 2.81 -22.19 3.25
N SER A 52 2.59 -20.93 3.60
CA SER A 52 1.23 -20.41 3.89
C SER A 52 0.40 -20.14 2.64
N ASN A 53 1.01 -20.05 1.46
CA ASN A 53 0.41 -19.56 0.21
C ASN A 53 -0.13 -18.12 0.33
N ILE A 54 0.44 -17.32 1.23
CA ILE A 54 0.16 -15.89 1.35
C ILE A 54 1.32 -15.15 0.67
N LYS A 55 1.00 -14.29 -0.30
CA LYS A 55 1.95 -13.39 -0.95
C LYS A 55 2.35 -12.28 0.02
N VAL A 56 3.62 -11.91 -0.01
CA VAL A 56 4.19 -10.94 0.93
C VAL A 56 4.79 -9.75 0.20
N ALA A 57 4.40 -8.55 0.62
CA ALA A 57 5.16 -7.33 0.38
C ALA A 57 6.01 -7.05 1.64
N LEU A 58 7.33 -7.26 1.53
CA LEU A 58 8.26 -7.10 2.63
C LEU A 58 8.92 -5.73 2.57
N GLY A 59 8.64 -4.89 3.55
CA GLY A 59 9.25 -3.57 3.71
C GLY A 59 10.63 -3.62 4.37
N MET A 60 11.30 -2.47 4.32
CA MET A 60 12.49 -2.20 5.13
C MET A 60 12.31 -0.90 5.90
N ASN A 61 12.96 -0.79 7.03
CA ASN A 61 12.94 0.42 7.84
C ASN A 61 13.51 1.61 7.06
N ASN A 62 12.86 2.77 7.14
CA ASN A 62 13.31 3.99 6.46
C ASN A 62 14.73 4.41 6.87
N ASP A 63 15.12 4.13 8.11
CA ASP A 63 16.42 4.54 8.66
C ASP A 63 17.61 3.91 7.94
N ILE A 64 17.44 2.74 7.33
CA ILE A 64 18.53 2.04 6.62
C ILE A 64 18.60 2.35 5.13
N VAL A 65 17.58 3.01 4.55
CA VAL A 65 17.50 3.26 3.08
C VAL A 65 18.71 4.04 2.59
N THR A 66 19.18 5.03 3.36
CA THR A 66 20.39 5.79 3.02
C THR A 66 21.63 4.89 2.95
N SER A 67 21.83 4.00 3.93
CA SER A 67 22.95 3.05 3.93
C SER A 67 22.87 2.08 2.75
N ILE A 68 21.67 1.57 2.45
CA ILE A 68 21.43 0.72 1.28
C ILE A 68 21.78 1.45 -0.04
N ALA A 69 21.43 2.74 -0.15
CA ALA A 69 21.76 3.55 -1.33
C ALA A 69 23.27 3.77 -1.50
N MET A 70 23.99 3.94 -0.38
CA MET A 70 25.43 4.25 -0.39
C MET A 70 26.34 3.05 -0.68
N GLY A 71 25.86 1.81 -0.47
CA GLY A 71 26.69 0.63 -0.68
C GLY A 71 25.91 -0.61 -1.10
N VAL A 72 26.30 -1.21 -2.24
CA VAL A 72 25.70 -2.47 -2.69
C VAL A 72 25.93 -3.61 -1.71
N ASP A 73 27.05 -3.58 -0.97
CA ASP A 73 27.36 -4.60 0.04
C ASP A 73 26.35 -4.60 1.18
N PHE A 74 25.89 -3.42 1.64
CA PHE A 74 24.81 -3.30 2.62
C PHE A 74 23.51 -3.90 2.11
N ALA A 75 23.20 -3.68 0.83
CA ALA A 75 22.01 -4.24 0.20
C ALA A 75 22.12 -5.77 0.10
N MET A 76 23.27 -6.29 -0.27
CA MET A 76 23.53 -7.75 -0.33
C MET A 76 23.44 -8.38 1.06
N GLU A 77 23.99 -7.75 2.09
CA GLU A 77 23.88 -8.22 3.47
C GLU A 77 22.42 -8.24 3.94
N TRP A 78 21.67 -7.17 3.65
CA TRP A 78 20.25 -7.10 4.00
C TRP A 78 19.44 -8.20 3.31
N VAL A 79 19.66 -8.45 2.02
CA VAL A 79 18.99 -9.51 1.25
C VAL A 79 19.36 -10.89 1.81
N ASN A 80 20.65 -11.14 2.08
CA ASN A 80 21.11 -12.41 2.61
C ASN A 80 20.54 -12.71 4.01
N SER A 81 20.34 -11.68 4.83
CA SER A 81 19.84 -11.84 6.19
C SER A 81 18.32 -11.93 6.28
N ASN A 82 17.59 -11.22 5.39
CA ASN A 82 16.15 -11.02 5.55
C ASN A 82 15.29 -11.66 4.45
N VAL A 83 15.88 -12.04 3.32
CA VAL A 83 15.13 -12.60 2.18
C VAL A 83 15.57 -14.04 1.90
N VAL A 84 16.86 -14.29 1.75
CA VAL A 84 17.41 -15.62 1.37
C VAL A 84 16.92 -16.74 2.29
N PRO A 85 16.87 -16.58 3.64
CA PRO A 85 16.44 -17.65 4.54
C PRO A 85 14.98 -18.07 4.36
N TYR A 86 14.18 -17.26 3.67
CA TYR A 86 12.73 -17.44 3.51
C TYR A 86 12.29 -17.69 2.07
N ALA A 87 13.08 -17.29 1.08
CA ALA A 87 12.67 -17.19 -0.32
C ALA A 87 12.15 -18.49 -0.96
N ASN A 88 12.54 -19.66 -0.43
CA ASN A 88 12.07 -20.94 -0.95
C ASN A 88 10.72 -21.40 -0.37
N GLU A 89 10.26 -20.78 0.71
CA GLU A 89 9.10 -21.24 1.46
C GLU A 89 8.07 -20.13 1.73
N VAL A 90 8.47 -18.87 1.61
CA VAL A 90 7.61 -17.69 1.71
C VAL A 90 7.47 -17.07 0.33
N ASP A 91 6.25 -16.80 -0.10
CA ASP A 91 5.96 -16.15 -1.38
C ASP A 91 6.20 -14.63 -1.27
N ILE A 92 7.48 -14.22 -1.23
CA ILE A 92 7.87 -12.80 -1.22
C ILE A 92 7.76 -12.29 -2.66
N GLU A 93 6.72 -11.53 -2.95
CA GLU A 93 6.45 -10.94 -4.28
C GLU A 93 7.20 -9.62 -4.47
N TRP A 94 7.30 -8.79 -3.41
CA TRP A 94 7.93 -7.46 -3.47
C TRP A 94 8.82 -7.17 -2.27
N ILE A 95 9.94 -6.50 -2.52
CA ILE A 95 10.71 -5.77 -1.50
C ILE A 95 10.38 -4.28 -1.64
N ILE A 96 9.98 -3.66 -0.54
CA ILE A 96 9.57 -2.26 -0.48
C ILE A 96 10.68 -1.43 0.17
N VAL A 97 11.32 -0.58 -0.63
CA VAL A 97 12.45 0.28 -0.21
C VAL A 97 11.91 1.62 0.25
N GLY A 98 11.76 1.77 1.56
CA GLY A 98 11.20 2.96 2.19
C GLY A 98 9.68 3.08 2.06
N ASN A 99 9.09 3.76 3.03
CA ASN A 99 7.65 4.06 3.09
C ASN A 99 7.45 5.55 3.31
N GLU A 100 6.80 6.23 2.36
CA GLU A 100 6.46 7.66 2.43
C GLU A 100 7.68 8.58 2.65
N MET A 101 8.81 8.27 2.03
CA MET A 101 10.04 9.05 2.15
C MET A 101 10.09 10.25 1.17
N VAL A 102 9.06 10.45 0.35
CA VAL A 102 8.92 11.57 -0.59
C VAL A 102 7.66 12.37 -0.22
N PRO A 103 7.79 13.70 0.05
CA PRO A 103 9.02 14.49 0.15
C PRO A 103 9.87 14.13 1.37
N GLY A 104 11.16 14.31 1.27
CA GLY A 104 12.07 14.07 2.39
C GLY A 104 13.55 14.14 2.00
N PRO A 105 14.44 14.22 2.98
CA PRO A 105 15.86 14.47 2.74
C PRO A 105 16.57 13.34 1.96
N SER A 106 16.08 12.12 2.02
CA SER A 106 16.64 10.96 1.33
C SER A 106 15.85 10.54 0.08
N ALA A 107 14.88 11.36 -0.36
CA ALA A 107 14.03 11.04 -1.50
C ALA A 107 14.81 10.75 -2.79
N ASP A 108 15.83 11.53 -3.09
CA ASP A 108 16.67 11.37 -4.29
C ASP A 108 17.57 10.10 -4.24
N LEU A 109 17.71 9.46 -3.08
CA LEU A 109 18.50 8.24 -2.90
C LEU A 109 17.69 6.95 -3.16
N ILE A 110 16.37 7.04 -3.19
CA ILE A 110 15.48 5.88 -3.34
C ILE A 110 15.78 5.07 -4.61
N PRO A 111 15.97 5.67 -5.81
CA PRO A 111 16.28 4.90 -7.01
C PRO A 111 17.58 4.09 -6.87
N GLN A 112 18.61 4.66 -6.25
CA GLN A 112 19.87 3.96 -6.02
C GLN A 112 19.70 2.84 -5.00
N ALA A 113 18.93 3.06 -3.92
CA ALA A 113 18.64 2.02 -2.95
C ALA A 113 17.87 0.85 -3.59
N MET A 114 16.85 1.13 -4.39
CA MET A 114 16.12 0.09 -5.14
C MET A 114 17.04 -0.68 -6.08
N ASN A 115 17.95 0.01 -6.77
CA ASN A 115 18.92 -0.63 -7.66
C ASN A 115 19.89 -1.56 -6.92
N ASN A 116 20.36 -1.14 -5.76
CA ASN A 116 21.26 -1.95 -4.93
C ASN A 116 20.55 -3.20 -4.36
N ILE A 117 19.29 -3.06 -3.93
CA ILE A 117 18.47 -4.22 -3.51
C ILE A 117 18.24 -5.17 -4.69
N LEU A 118 17.90 -4.66 -5.88
CA LEU A 118 17.75 -5.51 -7.06
C LEU A 118 19.05 -6.24 -7.39
N SER A 119 20.21 -5.60 -7.26
CA SER A 119 21.51 -6.22 -7.44
C SER A 119 21.76 -7.34 -6.42
N GLY A 120 21.40 -7.12 -5.14
CA GLY A 120 21.47 -8.14 -4.09
C GLY A 120 20.57 -9.35 -4.39
N LEU A 121 19.33 -9.11 -4.81
CA LEU A 121 18.40 -10.18 -5.20
C LEU A 121 18.93 -10.99 -6.39
N ASN A 122 19.45 -10.32 -7.41
CA ASN A 122 20.04 -10.98 -8.59
C ASN A 122 21.25 -11.84 -8.19
N SER A 123 22.12 -11.35 -7.31
CA SER A 123 23.27 -12.09 -6.78
C SER A 123 22.85 -13.34 -6.02
N ALA A 124 21.73 -13.25 -5.30
CA ALA A 124 21.12 -14.38 -4.58
C ALA A 124 20.26 -15.30 -5.50
N ARG A 125 20.17 -15.03 -6.81
CA ARG A 125 19.32 -15.74 -7.79
C ARG A 125 17.81 -15.64 -7.47
N LEU A 126 17.38 -14.52 -6.91
CA LEU A 126 16.00 -14.20 -6.54
C LEU A 126 15.41 -13.11 -7.47
N SER A 127 15.76 -13.12 -8.75
CA SER A 127 15.37 -12.11 -9.75
C SER A 127 13.86 -12.05 -10.04
N ASN A 128 13.08 -13.01 -9.55
CA ASN A 128 11.63 -13.02 -9.63
C ASN A 128 10.97 -12.07 -8.60
N ILE A 129 11.69 -11.70 -7.55
CA ILE A 129 11.19 -10.77 -6.52
C ILE A 129 11.30 -9.34 -7.06
N LYS A 130 10.19 -8.62 -7.07
CA LYS A 130 10.12 -7.24 -7.54
C LYS A 130 10.59 -6.26 -6.46
N VAL A 131 11.05 -5.09 -6.88
CA VAL A 131 11.49 -4.03 -5.96
C VAL A 131 10.67 -2.77 -6.22
N SER A 132 10.21 -2.12 -5.18
CA SER A 132 9.42 -0.89 -5.27
C SER A 132 9.69 0.03 -4.09
N THR A 133 9.03 1.18 -4.10
CA THR A 133 8.93 2.13 -2.98
C THR A 133 7.48 2.57 -2.81
N VAL A 134 7.17 3.18 -1.67
CA VAL A 134 5.82 3.67 -1.35
C VAL A 134 5.82 5.19 -1.26
N VAL A 135 4.87 5.81 -1.93
CA VAL A 135 4.57 7.23 -1.78
C VAL A 135 3.11 7.44 -1.37
N ASN A 136 2.79 8.58 -0.81
CA ASN A 136 1.41 8.98 -0.50
C ASN A 136 0.99 10.21 -1.32
N VAL A 137 -0.20 10.70 -1.10
CA VAL A 137 -0.77 11.85 -1.83
C VAL A 137 0.02 13.16 -1.68
N ASN A 138 0.92 13.26 -0.69
CA ASN A 138 1.73 14.46 -0.48
C ASN A 138 2.77 14.69 -1.60
N VAL A 139 3.02 13.68 -2.44
CA VAL A 139 3.86 13.89 -3.63
C VAL A 139 3.15 14.71 -4.72
N LEU A 140 1.82 14.83 -4.65
CA LEU A 140 1.01 15.53 -5.64
C LEU A 140 0.85 17.00 -5.28
N GLY A 141 1.14 17.90 -6.21
CA GLY A 141 0.82 19.31 -6.12
C GLY A 141 -0.64 19.58 -6.50
N VAL A 142 -1.15 18.85 -7.50
CA VAL A 142 -2.55 18.79 -7.85
C VAL A 142 -3.00 17.33 -7.73
N SER A 143 -3.96 17.08 -6.84
CA SER A 143 -4.37 15.72 -6.43
C SER A 143 -5.72 15.26 -7.01
N SER A 144 -6.19 15.93 -8.06
CA SER A 144 -7.44 15.56 -8.74
C SER A 144 -7.25 15.50 -10.26
N PRO A 145 -7.81 14.48 -10.93
CA PRO A 145 -7.85 14.44 -12.39
C PRO A 145 -8.70 15.64 -12.93
N PRO A 146 -8.46 16.10 -14.15
CA PRO A 146 -7.46 15.66 -15.12
C PRO A 146 -6.10 16.34 -14.95
N SER A 147 -5.98 17.29 -14.03
CA SER A 147 -4.82 18.19 -13.91
C SER A 147 -3.80 17.69 -12.89
N ALA A 148 -3.96 16.46 -12.39
CA ALA A 148 -3.07 15.90 -11.38
C ALA A 148 -1.61 15.94 -11.83
N SER A 149 -0.73 16.37 -10.93
CA SER A 149 0.70 16.49 -11.19
C SER A 149 1.49 16.34 -9.90
N PHE A 150 2.73 15.91 -10.00
CA PHE A 150 3.64 15.97 -8.87
C PHE A 150 3.93 17.44 -8.49
N SER A 151 4.19 17.69 -7.23
CA SER A 151 4.52 19.03 -6.74
C SER A 151 5.91 19.46 -7.26
N ALA A 152 6.18 20.77 -7.29
CA ALA A 152 7.51 21.27 -7.66
C ALA A 152 8.62 20.72 -6.74
N GLU A 153 8.30 20.47 -5.46
CA GLU A 153 9.22 19.91 -4.47
C GLU A 153 9.56 18.44 -4.76
N THR A 154 8.57 17.64 -5.16
CA THR A 154 8.72 16.18 -5.31
C THR A 154 9.04 15.74 -6.73
N ASN A 155 8.82 16.61 -7.73
CA ASN A 155 8.90 16.25 -9.15
C ASN A 155 10.23 15.64 -9.55
N LYS A 156 11.36 16.19 -9.06
CA LYS A 156 12.70 15.66 -9.36
C LYS A 156 12.88 14.25 -8.83
N SER A 157 12.57 14.00 -7.55
CA SER A 157 12.69 12.67 -6.94
C SER A 157 11.74 11.67 -7.60
N MET A 158 10.51 12.10 -7.91
CA MET A 158 9.54 11.26 -8.60
C MET A 158 9.97 10.91 -10.03
N GLN A 159 10.60 11.82 -10.78
CA GLN A 159 11.19 11.51 -12.10
C GLN A 159 12.23 10.39 -11.99
N GLY A 160 13.14 10.45 -11.01
CA GLY A 160 14.14 9.40 -10.79
C GLY A 160 13.51 8.05 -10.43
N ILE A 161 12.55 8.05 -9.50
CA ILE A 161 11.82 6.86 -9.08
C ILE A 161 11.06 6.24 -10.26
N VAL A 162 10.29 7.04 -10.98
CA VAL A 162 9.44 6.60 -12.09
C VAL A 162 10.28 6.07 -13.26
N ALA A 163 11.38 6.73 -13.60
CA ALA A 163 12.29 6.26 -14.64
C ALA A 163 12.88 4.89 -14.29
N TRP A 164 13.27 4.67 -13.02
CA TRP A 164 13.77 3.39 -12.56
C TRP A 164 12.69 2.30 -12.62
N LEU A 165 11.47 2.59 -12.11
CA LEU A 165 10.35 1.65 -12.10
C LEU A 165 9.92 1.27 -13.53
N ALA A 166 9.85 2.24 -14.45
CA ALA A 166 9.51 2.00 -15.86
C ALA A 166 10.58 1.12 -16.55
N GLY A 167 11.87 1.43 -16.30
CA GLY A 167 13.00 0.68 -16.86
C GLY A 167 13.07 -0.77 -16.37
N THR A 168 12.68 -1.03 -15.13
CA THR A 168 12.71 -2.36 -14.50
C THR A 168 11.36 -3.08 -14.53
N LYS A 169 10.31 -2.45 -15.03
CA LYS A 169 8.93 -2.95 -15.08
C LYS A 169 8.37 -3.31 -13.70
N ASN A 170 8.76 -2.56 -12.70
CA ASN A 170 8.26 -2.68 -11.33
C ASN A 170 7.09 -1.71 -11.09
N PRO A 171 6.12 -2.04 -10.21
CA PRO A 171 5.02 -1.15 -9.88
C PRO A 171 5.48 -0.02 -8.95
N LEU A 172 4.70 1.06 -8.87
CA LEU A 172 4.76 2.03 -7.78
C LEU A 172 3.70 1.68 -6.74
N PHE A 173 4.09 1.64 -5.47
CA PHE A 173 3.16 1.50 -4.36
C PHE A 173 2.69 2.86 -3.89
N ILE A 174 1.38 2.99 -3.63
CA ILE A 174 0.76 4.25 -3.20
C ILE A 174 -0.11 4.04 -1.97
N ASN A 175 -0.02 4.96 -1.00
CA ASN A 175 -0.93 5.04 0.14
C ASN A 175 -2.05 6.02 -0.19
N VAL A 176 -3.30 5.54 -0.16
CA VAL A 176 -4.48 6.31 -0.57
C VAL A 176 -5.56 6.18 0.49
N PHE A 177 -5.85 7.27 1.19
CA PHE A 177 -6.83 7.30 2.27
C PHE A 177 -7.93 8.33 1.99
N PRO A 178 -9.05 7.95 1.35
CA PRO A 178 -10.21 8.85 1.16
C PRO A 178 -10.73 9.46 2.46
N TYR A 179 -10.64 8.73 3.56
CA TYR A 179 -10.98 9.26 4.88
C TYR A 179 -10.16 10.50 5.24
N LEU A 180 -8.84 10.47 5.05
CA LEU A 180 -7.98 11.62 5.40
C LEU A 180 -8.28 12.84 4.53
N ALA A 181 -8.57 12.63 3.24
CA ALA A 181 -8.99 13.69 2.34
C ALA A 181 -10.34 14.29 2.77
N LEU A 182 -11.33 13.46 3.12
CA LEU A 182 -12.61 13.90 3.68
C LEU A 182 -12.41 14.67 4.99
N ALA A 183 -11.64 14.14 5.92
CA ALA A 183 -11.41 14.77 7.23
C ALA A 183 -10.73 16.14 7.13
N SER A 184 -9.89 16.34 6.11
CA SER A 184 -9.24 17.64 5.85
C SER A 184 -10.17 18.65 5.15
N ARG A 185 -11.18 18.18 4.39
CA ARG A 185 -12.10 19.02 3.60
C ARG A 185 -13.55 18.54 3.71
N PRO A 186 -14.13 18.47 4.91
CA PRO A 186 -15.44 17.84 5.13
C PRO A 186 -16.62 18.62 4.54
N LYS A 187 -16.42 19.90 4.19
CA LYS A 187 -17.44 20.71 3.50
C LYS A 187 -17.43 20.56 1.99
N GLU A 188 -16.34 20.04 1.44
CA GLU A 188 -16.12 19.93 -0.01
C GLU A 188 -16.34 18.50 -0.52
N ILE A 189 -15.99 17.51 0.31
CA ILE A 189 -16.05 16.10 -0.05
C ILE A 189 -17.27 15.46 0.63
N PRO A 190 -18.26 14.99 -0.16
CA PRO A 190 -19.40 14.27 0.39
C PRO A 190 -18.99 12.92 1.00
N LEU A 191 -19.57 12.58 2.15
CA LEU A 191 -19.28 11.32 2.84
C LEU A 191 -19.65 10.09 1.98
N ASP A 192 -20.76 10.14 1.28
CA ASP A 192 -21.21 9.06 0.39
C ASP A 192 -20.23 8.83 -0.77
N TYR A 193 -19.65 9.89 -1.32
CA TYR A 193 -18.60 9.79 -2.34
C TYR A 193 -17.32 9.13 -1.78
N ALA A 194 -16.93 9.49 -0.58
CA ALA A 194 -15.78 8.87 0.08
C ALA A 194 -16.03 7.39 0.45
N LEU A 195 -17.29 6.99 0.70
CA LEU A 195 -17.70 5.64 1.11
C LEU A 195 -18.15 4.72 -0.05
N PHE A 196 -17.89 5.04 -1.31
CA PHE A 196 -18.40 4.30 -2.47
C PHE A 196 -19.94 4.24 -2.53
N ASN A 197 -20.64 5.24 -1.96
CA ASN A 197 -22.11 5.31 -1.89
C ASN A 197 -22.73 6.33 -2.84
N ALA A 198 -21.90 7.11 -3.57
CA ALA A 198 -22.40 8.18 -4.42
C ALA A 198 -23.38 7.65 -5.49
N GLN A 199 -24.55 8.28 -5.58
CA GLN A 199 -25.57 7.96 -6.56
C GLN A 199 -25.29 8.68 -7.90
N GLN A 200 -24.57 9.79 -7.87
CA GLN A 200 -24.17 10.56 -9.04
C GLN A 200 -22.64 10.64 -9.10
N PRO A 201 -22.04 10.46 -10.28
CA PRO A 201 -20.60 10.55 -10.42
C PRO A 201 -20.12 11.99 -10.46
N ILE A 202 -18.87 12.21 -10.03
CA ILE A 202 -18.11 13.39 -10.45
C ILE A 202 -17.59 13.13 -11.85
N ILE A 203 -17.84 14.08 -12.77
CA ILE A 203 -17.46 13.98 -14.18
C ILE A 203 -16.13 14.66 -14.41
N ASP A 204 -15.21 13.95 -15.07
CA ASP A 204 -13.94 14.46 -15.56
C ASP A 204 -13.79 14.05 -17.05
N GLY A 205 -14.11 14.96 -17.95
CA GLY A 205 -14.18 14.67 -19.38
C GLY A 205 -15.11 13.51 -19.67
N THR A 206 -14.58 12.39 -20.15
CA THR A 206 -15.33 11.16 -20.43
C THR A 206 -15.41 10.22 -19.23
N TYR A 207 -14.63 10.48 -18.18
CA TYR A 207 -14.53 9.61 -17.00
C TYR A 207 -15.58 9.96 -15.95
N LYS A 208 -16.11 8.92 -15.29
CA LYS A 208 -17.15 9.02 -14.26
C LYS A 208 -16.64 8.40 -12.98
N TYR A 209 -16.45 9.22 -11.96
CA TYR A 209 -15.97 8.78 -10.65
C TYR A 209 -17.11 8.68 -9.64
N TYR A 210 -17.45 7.48 -9.25
CA TYR A 210 -18.46 7.20 -8.22
C TYR A 210 -17.84 7.08 -6.82
N SER A 211 -16.51 7.15 -6.72
CA SER A 211 -15.82 7.14 -5.44
C SER A 211 -14.58 8.02 -5.46
N LEU A 212 -14.28 8.61 -4.32
CA LEU A 212 -13.08 9.39 -4.10
C LEU A 212 -11.81 8.53 -4.26
N PHE A 213 -11.87 7.26 -3.84
CA PHE A 213 -10.75 6.32 -4.00
C PHE A 213 -10.30 6.21 -5.45
N GLU A 214 -11.23 5.99 -6.38
CA GLU A 214 -10.90 5.89 -7.80
C GLU A 214 -10.31 7.18 -8.37
N ALA A 215 -10.85 8.32 -7.98
CA ALA A 215 -10.30 9.62 -8.40
C ALA A 215 -8.88 9.84 -7.85
N MET A 216 -8.63 9.47 -6.60
CA MET A 216 -7.29 9.59 -5.98
C MET A 216 -6.27 8.66 -6.66
N VAL A 217 -6.64 7.43 -6.99
CA VAL A 217 -5.74 6.50 -7.72
C VAL A 217 -5.48 7.02 -9.14
N ASP A 218 -6.51 7.48 -9.84
CA ASP A 218 -6.35 8.02 -11.20
C ASP A 218 -5.55 9.31 -11.23
N ALA A 219 -5.51 10.09 -10.14
CA ALA A 219 -4.62 11.24 -10.02
C ALA A 219 -3.13 10.81 -10.11
N PHE A 220 -2.77 9.66 -9.52
CA PHE A 220 -1.41 9.13 -9.68
C PHE A 220 -1.15 8.68 -11.12
N TYR A 221 -2.09 8.02 -11.80
CA TYR A 221 -1.91 7.66 -13.21
C TYR A 221 -1.69 8.88 -14.11
N VAL A 222 -2.42 9.97 -13.86
CA VAL A 222 -2.24 11.24 -14.60
C VAL A 222 -0.87 11.85 -14.31
N ALA A 223 -0.48 11.95 -13.03
CA ALA A 223 0.81 12.50 -12.64
C ALA A 223 1.99 11.67 -13.20
N LEU A 224 1.88 10.35 -13.20
CA LEU A 224 2.86 9.45 -13.82
C LEU A 224 2.98 9.70 -15.32
N GLY A 225 1.86 9.80 -16.04
CA GLY A 225 1.84 10.06 -17.49
C GLY A 225 2.54 11.37 -17.84
N ASN A 226 2.38 12.43 -17.02
CA ASN A 226 3.02 13.72 -17.23
C ASN A 226 4.56 13.70 -17.19
N ILE A 227 5.15 12.65 -16.59
CA ILE A 227 6.62 12.49 -16.49
C ILE A 227 7.12 11.21 -17.19
N GLY A 228 6.33 10.64 -18.11
CA GLY A 228 6.72 9.47 -18.91
C GLY A 228 6.56 8.13 -18.22
N GLY A 229 5.76 8.07 -17.16
CA GLY A 229 5.49 6.86 -16.36
C GLY A 229 4.23 6.08 -16.78
N ASP A 230 3.74 6.19 -18.01
CA ASP A 230 2.51 5.51 -18.49
C ASP A 230 2.56 3.98 -18.35
N SER A 231 3.77 3.40 -18.41
CA SER A 231 4.01 1.97 -18.28
C SER A 231 4.06 1.48 -16.84
N VAL A 232 4.20 2.40 -15.86
CA VAL A 232 4.28 2.04 -14.45
C VAL A 232 2.90 1.66 -13.94
N THR A 233 2.77 0.45 -13.41
CA THR A 233 1.54 -0.02 -12.76
C THR A 233 1.52 0.44 -11.30
N LEU A 234 0.32 0.50 -10.73
CA LEU A 234 0.14 0.86 -9.32
C LEU A 234 -0.26 -0.36 -8.48
N VAL A 235 0.19 -0.35 -7.23
CA VAL A 235 -0.31 -1.18 -6.13
C VAL A 235 -0.76 -0.25 -5.02
N VAL A 236 -1.94 -0.44 -4.47
CA VAL A 236 -2.41 0.35 -3.32
C VAL A 236 -1.88 -0.28 -2.05
N SER A 237 -0.85 0.34 -1.50
CA SER A 237 -0.08 -0.15 -0.37
C SER A 237 -0.79 -0.03 0.96
N GLU A 238 -1.60 1.01 1.10
CA GLU A 238 -2.45 1.26 2.26
C GLU A 238 -3.71 1.99 1.85
N THR A 239 -4.83 1.50 2.33
CA THR A 239 -6.12 2.19 2.32
C THR A 239 -7.00 1.63 3.44
N GLY A 240 -8.01 2.38 3.86
CA GLY A 240 -8.89 1.93 4.93
C GLY A 240 -9.75 3.06 5.48
N TRP A 241 -10.45 2.78 6.58
CA TRP A 241 -11.32 3.73 7.25
C TRP A 241 -11.32 3.49 8.77
N PRO A 242 -11.09 4.51 9.61
CA PRO A 242 -11.07 4.35 11.05
C PRO A 242 -12.48 4.23 11.65
N THR A 243 -12.59 3.45 12.72
CA THR A 243 -13.88 3.16 13.37
C THR A 243 -14.25 4.11 14.48
N ALA A 244 -13.32 4.94 14.95
CA ALA A 244 -13.54 5.91 16.03
C ALA A 244 -12.52 7.05 15.98
N GLY A 245 -12.79 8.12 16.71
CA GLY A 245 -11.85 9.22 16.95
C GLY A 245 -12.13 10.50 16.16
N ASN A 246 -13.18 10.54 15.33
CA ASN A 246 -13.60 11.75 14.61
C ASN A 246 -15.08 11.64 14.15
N ASP A 247 -16.03 11.73 15.08
CA ASP A 247 -17.46 11.72 14.77
C ASP A 247 -17.88 12.95 13.94
N PRO A 248 -18.82 12.83 13.01
CA PRO A 248 -19.59 11.63 12.65
C PRO A 248 -18.95 10.79 11.54
N TYR A 249 -17.75 11.12 11.11
CA TYR A 249 -17.10 10.47 9.95
C TYR A 249 -16.57 9.08 10.27
N THR A 250 -16.18 8.85 11.53
CA THR A 250 -15.66 7.55 11.99
C THR A 250 -16.75 6.74 12.68
N SER A 251 -16.97 5.52 12.20
CA SER A 251 -17.84 4.53 12.82
C SER A 251 -17.51 3.14 12.27
N LYS A 252 -17.89 2.09 13.01
CA LYS A 252 -17.77 0.72 12.52
C LYS A 252 -18.56 0.52 11.22
N GLN A 253 -19.73 1.14 11.09
CA GLN A 253 -20.56 1.05 9.88
C GLN A 253 -19.88 1.71 8.67
N ASN A 254 -19.31 2.90 8.82
CA ASN A 254 -18.59 3.58 7.74
C ASN A 254 -17.36 2.76 7.31
N ALA A 255 -16.60 2.25 8.28
CA ALA A 255 -15.42 1.42 8.01
C ALA A 255 -15.80 0.12 7.29
N GLN A 256 -16.85 -0.55 7.72
CA GLN A 256 -17.38 -1.73 7.04
C GLN A 256 -17.83 -1.40 5.61
N THR A 257 -18.60 -0.32 5.45
CA THR A 257 -19.09 0.12 4.13
C THR A 257 -17.95 0.38 3.16
N TYR A 258 -16.96 1.16 3.61
CA TYR A 258 -15.78 1.49 2.80
C TYR A 258 -15.02 0.23 2.38
N ASN A 259 -14.58 -0.56 3.35
CA ASN A 259 -13.72 -1.70 3.10
C ASN A 259 -14.42 -2.82 2.31
N GLN A 260 -15.72 -3.11 2.59
CA GLN A 260 -16.44 -4.15 1.85
C GLN A 260 -16.66 -3.72 0.38
N LYS A 261 -17.09 -2.48 0.15
CA LYS A 261 -17.29 -1.98 -1.21
C LYS A 261 -15.99 -1.88 -2.01
N LEU A 262 -14.90 -1.52 -1.36
CA LEU A 262 -13.57 -1.56 -1.95
C LEU A 262 -13.23 -2.99 -2.41
N ILE A 263 -13.37 -3.99 -1.52
CA ILE A 263 -13.10 -5.39 -1.84
C ILE A 263 -13.96 -5.84 -3.02
N ASP A 264 -15.26 -5.61 -2.97
CA ASP A 264 -16.20 -6.07 -3.97
C ASP A 264 -15.96 -5.44 -5.36
N LYS A 265 -15.57 -4.17 -5.38
CA LYS A 265 -15.33 -3.43 -6.63
C LYS A 265 -13.98 -3.79 -7.25
N MET A 266 -12.91 -3.76 -6.48
CA MET A 266 -11.56 -3.91 -7.00
C MET A 266 -11.23 -5.33 -7.45
N LYS A 267 -11.95 -6.32 -6.99
CA LYS A 267 -11.89 -7.68 -7.54
C LYS A 267 -12.41 -7.80 -8.97
N ARG A 268 -13.20 -6.81 -9.46
CA ARG A 268 -13.92 -6.90 -10.73
C ARG A 268 -13.37 -5.98 -11.80
N THR A 269 -12.87 -4.82 -11.42
CA THR A 269 -12.45 -3.79 -12.38
C THR A 269 -11.37 -2.90 -11.78
N GLY A 270 -10.56 -2.29 -12.63
CA GLY A 270 -9.67 -1.20 -12.24
C GLY A 270 -10.42 0.13 -12.10
N THR A 271 -9.67 1.22 -12.17
CA THR A 271 -10.20 2.59 -12.11
C THR A 271 -10.78 3.05 -13.43
N PRO A 272 -11.54 4.15 -13.49
CA PRO A 272 -12.12 4.67 -14.72
C PRO A 272 -11.11 4.90 -15.87
N ARG A 273 -9.88 5.33 -15.55
CA ARG A 273 -8.82 5.54 -16.57
C ARG A 273 -8.12 4.24 -16.99
N LYS A 274 -8.07 3.26 -16.12
CA LYS A 274 -7.40 1.96 -16.34
C LYS A 274 -8.32 0.79 -15.99
N PRO A 275 -9.49 0.64 -16.64
CA PRO A 275 -10.53 -0.31 -16.20
C PRO A 275 -10.13 -1.78 -16.34
N LYS A 276 -9.14 -2.07 -17.17
CA LYS A 276 -8.59 -3.43 -17.34
C LYS A 276 -7.40 -3.74 -16.42
N ASN A 277 -6.83 -2.72 -15.75
CA ASN A 277 -5.70 -2.88 -14.86
C ASN A 277 -6.24 -3.10 -13.45
N LEU A 278 -6.35 -4.35 -13.05
CA LEU A 278 -6.72 -4.72 -11.69
C LEU A 278 -5.59 -4.33 -10.74
N LEU A 279 -5.95 -3.84 -9.57
CA LEU A 279 -5.00 -3.35 -8.55
C LEU A 279 -4.92 -4.32 -7.40
N ASP A 280 -3.71 -4.73 -7.03
CA ASP A 280 -3.48 -5.33 -5.73
C ASP A 280 -3.59 -4.25 -4.66
N ILE A 281 -4.28 -4.54 -3.57
CA ILE A 281 -4.65 -3.57 -2.54
C ILE A 281 -4.43 -4.15 -1.15
N PHE A 282 -3.87 -3.35 -0.26
CA PHE A 282 -3.69 -3.70 1.14
C PHE A 282 -4.58 -2.82 2.02
N ILE A 283 -5.51 -3.43 2.75
CA ILE A 283 -6.33 -2.72 3.74
C ILE A 283 -5.51 -2.48 5.00
N PHE A 284 -5.45 -1.26 5.44
CA PHE A 284 -4.83 -0.83 6.68
C PHE A 284 -5.88 -0.82 7.80
N SER A 285 -5.79 -1.70 8.80
CA SER A 285 -4.83 -2.74 9.05
C SER A 285 -5.49 -3.99 9.65
N VAL A 286 -4.75 -5.08 9.86
CA VAL A 286 -5.32 -6.28 10.51
C VAL A 286 -5.90 -5.95 11.87
N PHE A 287 -5.13 -5.27 12.73
CA PHE A 287 -5.48 -5.00 14.12
C PHE A 287 -5.58 -3.52 14.45
N ASN A 288 -6.39 -3.19 15.44
CA ASN A 288 -6.24 -1.95 16.19
C ASN A 288 -4.90 -1.97 16.94
N GLU A 289 -4.18 -0.84 16.94
CA GLU A 289 -2.82 -0.77 17.46
C GLU A 289 -2.72 0.26 18.59
N ASP A 290 -2.58 -0.19 19.85
CA ASP A 290 -2.63 0.64 21.06
C ASP A 290 -1.38 1.50 21.30
N LYS A 291 -0.27 1.24 20.59
CA LYS A 291 0.95 2.07 20.64
C LYS A 291 0.96 3.24 19.66
N ARG A 292 -0.03 3.33 18.78
CA ARG A 292 -0.19 4.50 17.92
C ARG A 292 -0.73 5.69 18.70
N ALA A 293 -0.59 6.89 18.16
CA ALA A 293 -1.19 8.09 18.74
C ALA A 293 -2.68 7.89 18.96
N ALA A 294 -3.20 8.42 20.09
CA ALA A 294 -4.60 8.30 20.46
C ALA A 294 -5.53 8.93 19.41
N GLY A 295 -6.78 8.51 19.41
CA GLY A 295 -7.79 8.95 18.46
C GLY A 295 -7.90 8.03 17.23
N ILE A 296 -7.96 8.59 16.03
CA ILE A 296 -8.18 7.79 14.81
C ILE A 296 -7.08 6.76 14.60
N TYR A 297 -5.84 7.06 14.98
CA TYR A 297 -4.67 6.24 14.64
C TYR A 297 -4.68 4.86 15.32
N GLN A 298 -5.38 4.70 16.43
CA GLN A 298 -5.54 3.41 17.12
C GLN A 298 -6.70 2.56 16.57
N ASN A 299 -7.52 3.09 15.66
CA ASN A 299 -8.82 2.54 15.31
C ASN A 299 -8.97 2.16 13.82
N TRP A 300 -7.89 1.71 13.17
CA TRP A 300 -7.90 1.30 11.76
C TRP A 300 -8.05 -0.21 11.55
N GLY A 301 -7.96 -0.99 12.64
CA GLY A 301 -8.01 -2.44 12.57
C GLY A 301 -9.35 -2.97 12.08
N ILE A 302 -9.31 -4.00 11.24
CA ILE A 302 -10.50 -4.77 10.86
C ILE A 302 -10.81 -5.84 11.92
N HIS A 303 -9.83 -6.18 12.77
CA HIS A 303 -9.98 -7.06 13.92
C HIS A 303 -9.36 -6.44 15.17
N TYR A 304 -9.84 -6.88 16.33
CA TYR A 304 -9.15 -6.67 17.60
C TYR A 304 -7.99 -7.66 17.74
N PRO A 305 -6.99 -7.38 18.59
CA PRO A 305 -5.94 -8.36 18.90
C PRO A 305 -6.45 -9.71 19.43
N SER A 306 -7.69 -9.77 19.94
CA SER A 306 -8.39 -11.02 20.28
C SER A 306 -8.79 -11.89 19.08
N LEU A 307 -8.53 -11.43 17.86
CA LEU A 307 -9.00 -12.00 16.58
C LEU A 307 -10.50 -11.84 16.31
N GLU A 308 -11.24 -11.23 17.23
CA GLU A 308 -12.65 -10.89 16.98
C GLU A 308 -12.74 -9.75 15.95
N PRO A 309 -13.72 -9.80 15.04
CA PRO A 309 -13.91 -8.73 14.08
C PRO A 309 -14.34 -7.42 14.76
N VAL A 310 -13.75 -6.31 14.38
CA VAL A 310 -14.25 -4.97 14.73
C VAL A 310 -15.59 -4.75 14.03
N TYR A 311 -15.67 -5.23 12.79
CA TYR A 311 -16.86 -5.34 11.94
C TYR A 311 -16.66 -6.48 10.94
N PRO A 312 -17.74 -7.13 10.46
CA PRO A 312 -17.61 -8.26 9.53
C PRO A 312 -17.14 -7.78 8.14
N LEU A 313 -16.19 -8.54 7.55
CA LEU A 313 -15.72 -8.40 6.17
C LEU A 313 -15.63 -9.77 5.51
N THR A 314 -15.85 -9.81 4.20
CA THR A 314 -15.66 -10.98 3.34
C THR A 314 -14.60 -10.66 2.28
N PHE A 315 -13.47 -11.39 2.34
CA PHE A 315 -12.37 -11.28 1.37
C PHE A 315 -12.57 -12.16 0.16
#